data_5d69c6c70f5e71039531cfc214a7b622
#
_entry.id   5d69c6c70f5e71039531cfc214a7b622
#
_cell.length_a   1.000
_cell.length_b   1.000
_cell.length_c   1.000
_cell.angle_alpha   90.00
_cell.angle_beta   90.00
_cell.angle_gamma   90.00
#
_symmetry.space_group_name_H-M   'P 1'
#
loop_
_entity.id
_entity.type
_entity.pdbx_description
1 polymer ?
#
loop_
_entity_poly.entity_id
_entity_poly.type
_entity_poly.pdbx_seq_one_letter_code
_entity_poly.pdbx_strand_id
1 'polypeptide(L)'
;MTTYVTEIPPDVERARVRAVEQLQLLDTPREDRFDQITKIARRVFNVPMSTVSLMDRERQWFKSAQGLDLVEVPRDMTICQTTIARSYTRPANPMLILTDASEVAEFASLPGIGGEDGIRFYAGYPLYGPGGHPVGVFCIYDTRPRTLDAADLDVFKDVAAWAQRELERSEDLMRAAEVQRGLLPAGNLAVDGYDLVGACIPAYAVGGDFYDHYRTRRGVIVSVCDLMGKGMGAAILAASVRSALRGVSRALDAATPGTDLAWAVGAAATQLADDFDRTARFATLFHALLDPETGIVEYVDAGHGLAAVRKADGTVRRLAACGLPLGVAEDGGWQSHRVALEPGDMLVACSDGVLDLIDESGTNARAILQLLSSQAEGPWQLAASVRSMAISAAPLDDVTVLVVSRAHGTRSVA
;
A
#
# COMPACT_ATOMS: atom_id res chain seq x y z
N MET A 1 -9.68 -16.71 45.85
CA MET A 1 -10.03 -17.01 44.45
C MET A 1 -9.69 -15.80 43.61
N THR A 2 -8.83 -15.93 42.62
CA THR A 2 -8.52 -14.83 41.71
C THR A 2 -9.57 -14.83 40.62
N THR A 3 -10.48 -13.87 40.62
CA THR A 3 -11.49 -13.73 39.57
C THR A 3 -10.81 -13.10 38.33
N TYR A 4 -10.88 -13.76 37.21
CA TYR A 4 -10.38 -13.27 35.95
C TYR A 4 -11.42 -12.38 35.27
N VAL A 5 -11.06 -11.12 35.03
CA VAL A 5 -11.94 -10.17 34.35
C VAL A 5 -11.83 -10.38 32.84
N THR A 6 -12.95 -10.59 32.18
CA THR A 6 -13.06 -10.75 30.72
C THR A 6 -13.82 -9.61 30.07
N GLU A 7 -14.54 -8.82 30.85
CA GLU A 7 -15.35 -7.71 30.35
C GLU A 7 -14.57 -6.41 30.25
N ILE A 8 -14.70 -5.75 29.13
CA ILE A 8 -14.15 -4.43 28.84
C ILE A 8 -15.35 -3.46 28.71
N PRO A 9 -15.29 -2.25 29.31
CA PRO A 9 -16.36 -1.29 29.14
C PRO A 9 -16.70 -1.02 27.66
N PRO A 10 -17.98 -0.89 27.29
CA PRO A 10 -18.39 -0.83 25.87
C PRO A 10 -17.79 0.32 25.05
N ASP A 11 -17.50 1.45 25.67
CA ASP A 11 -16.85 2.61 25.07
C ASP A 11 -15.36 2.35 24.79
N VAL A 12 -14.66 1.74 25.75
CA VAL A 12 -13.26 1.30 25.62
C VAL A 12 -13.14 0.20 24.57
N GLU A 13 -14.07 -0.75 24.56
CA GLU A 13 -14.11 -1.82 23.58
C GLU A 13 -14.30 -1.29 22.15
N ARG A 14 -15.20 -0.33 21.96
CA ARG A 14 -15.36 0.32 20.64
C ARG A 14 -14.09 1.03 20.17
N ALA A 15 -13.33 1.65 21.07
CA ALA A 15 -12.05 2.28 20.74
C ALA A 15 -10.98 1.23 20.40
N ARG A 16 -10.93 0.14 21.17
CA ARG A 16 -10.04 -0.99 20.95
C ARG A 16 -10.28 -1.67 19.59
N VAL A 17 -11.54 -1.96 19.25
CA VAL A 17 -11.89 -2.57 17.95
C VAL A 17 -11.51 -1.65 16.80
N ARG A 18 -11.75 -0.34 16.91
CA ARG A 18 -11.27 0.62 15.89
C ARG A 18 -9.74 0.59 15.74
N ALA A 19 -9.00 0.47 16.85
CA ALA A 19 -7.55 0.35 16.79
C ALA A 19 -7.10 -0.94 16.06
N VAL A 20 -7.83 -2.06 16.20
CA VAL A 20 -7.58 -3.28 15.41
C VAL A 20 -7.87 -3.06 13.93
N GLU A 21 -9.00 -2.44 13.60
CA GLU A 21 -9.38 -2.13 12.21
C GLU A 21 -8.35 -1.21 11.53
N GLN A 22 -7.80 -0.22 12.27
CA GLN A 22 -6.78 0.70 11.77
C GLN A 22 -5.46 0.01 11.39
N LEU A 23 -5.13 -1.14 12.00
CA LEU A 23 -3.94 -1.91 11.63
C LEU A 23 -4.04 -2.52 10.23
N GLN A 24 -5.25 -2.72 9.70
CA GLN A 24 -5.52 -3.36 8.40
C GLN A 24 -4.78 -4.70 8.20
N LEU A 25 -4.57 -5.44 9.29
CA LEU A 25 -3.88 -6.73 9.29
C LEU A 25 -4.83 -7.93 9.34
N LEU A 26 -6.09 -7.71 9.71
CA LEU A 26 -7.10 -8.78 9.71
C LEU A 26 -7.32 -9.29 8.28
N ASP A 27 -7.47 -10.61 8.15
CA ASP A 27 -7.75 -11.30 6.89
C ASP A 27 -6.68 -11.11 5.80
N THR A 28 -5.46 -10.68 6.19
CA THR A 28 -4.32 -10.53 5.29
C THR A 28 -3.50 -11.83 5.23
N PRO A 29 -2.74 -12.06 4.13
CA PRO A 29 -1.84 -13.21 4.03
C PRO A 29 -0.86 -13.31 5.20
N ARG A 30 -0.34 -14.52 5.43
CA ARG A 30 0.74 -14.74 6.40
C ARG A 30 1.99 -13.96 5.98
N GLU A 31 2.74 -13.48 6.99
CA GLU A 31 3.98 -12.73 6.76
C GLU A 31 5.13 -13.39 7.51
N ASP A 32 6.23 -13.63 6.81
CA ASP A 32 7.41 -14.32 7.35
C ASP A 32 7.95 -13.68 8.65
N ARG A 33 7.86 -12.37 8.79
CA ARG A 33 8.32 -11.64 9.99
C ARG A 33 7.57 -12.06 11.26
N PHE A 34 6.26 -12.28 11.19
CA PHE A 34 5.49 -12.80 12.32
C PHE A 34 5.70 -14.32 12.51
N ASP A 35 5.82 -15.06 11.41
CA ASP A 35 6.08 -16.50 11.46
C ASP A 35 7.46 -16.81 12.06
N GLN A 36 8.48 -15.98 11.83
CA GLN A 36 9.80 -16.13 12.45
C GLN A 36 9.72 -15.98 13.98
N ILE A 37 8.96 -15.01 14.49
CA ILE A 37 8.77 -14.80 15.93
C ILE A 37 8.19 -16.04 16.59
N THR A 38 7.08 -16.55 16.04
CA THR A 38 6.41 -17.72 16.60
C THR A 38 7.23 -19.00 16.46
N LYS A 39 7.99 -19.18 15.36
CA LYS A 39 8.94 -20.29 15.18
C LYS A 39 10.08 -20.25 16.21
N ILE A 40 10.65 -19.07 16.46
CA ILE A 40 11.71 -18.88 17.44
C ILE A 40 11.17 -19.11 18.86
N ALA A 41 10.01 -18.53 19.18
CA ALA A 41 9.38 -18.73 20.50
C ALA A 41 9.18 -20.22 20.82
N ARG A 42 8.66 -21.01 19.88
CA ARG A 42 8.52 -22.46 20.06
C ARG A 42 9.82 -23.16 20.41
N ARG A 43 10.91 -22.79 19.76
CA ARG A 43 12.23 -23.40 19.96
C ARG A 43 12.85 -22.98 21.28
N VAL A 44 12.80 -21.68 21.58
CA VAL A 44 13.41 -21.13 22.81
C VAL A 44 12.74 -21.65 24.05
N PHE A 45 11.40 -21.67 24.09
CA PHE A 45 10.64 -22.15 25.25
C PHE A 45 10.38 -23.65 25.20
N ASN A 46 10.81 -24.35 24.14
CA ASN A 46 10.55 -25.78 23.94
C ASN A 46 9.07 -26.11 24.15
N VAL A 47 8.18 -25.37 23.53
CA VAL A 47 6.71 -25.53 23.56
C VAL A 47 6.17 -25.99 22.21
N PRO A 48 5.07 -26.77 22.19
CA PRO A 48 4.49 -27.23 20.93
C PRO A 48 3.81 -26.12 20.12
N MET A 49 3.34 -25.03 20.77
CA MET A 49 2.51 -24.04 20.13
C MET A 49 2.91 -22.61 20.49
N SER A 50 2.87 -21.71 19.50
CA SER A 50 3.03 -20.25 19.69
C SER A 50 2.24 -19.48 18.65
N THR A 51 1.68 -18.33 19.04
CA THR A 51 0.86 -17.50 18.16
C THR A 51 1.14 -16.02 18.33
N VAL A 52 0.95 -15.26 17.24
CA VAL A 52 0.65 -13.83 17.24
C VAL A 52 -0.75 -13.68 16.67
N SER A 53 -1.66 -13.11 17.44
CA SER A 53 -3.07 -12.99 17.09
C SER A 53 -3.59 -11.58 17.31
N LEU A 54 -4.61 -11.20 16.54
CA LEU A 54 -5.40 -9.98 16.71
C LEU A 54 -6.77 -10.37 17.26
N MET A 55 -7.30 -9.53 18.15
CA MET A 55 -8.60 -9.73 18.77
C MET A 55 -9.62 -8.78 18.18
N ASP A 56 -10.42 -9.27 17.25
CA ASP A 56 -11.54 -8.56 16.66
C ASP A 56 -12.74 -8.46 17.61
N ARG A 57 -13.88 -7.98 17.14
CA ARG A 57 -15.12 -7.86 17.91
C ARG A 57 -15.64 -9.22 18.39
N GLU A 58 -15.65 -10.22 17.50
CA GLU A 58 -16.27 -11.52 17.74
C GLU A 58 -15.29 -12.69 17.67
N ARG A 59 -14.06 -12.46 17.18
CA ARG A 59 -13.09 -13.52 16.94
C ARG A 59 -11.66 -13.12 17.34
N GLN A 60 -10.86 -14.12 17.62
CA GLN A 60 -9.40 -14.05 17.64
C GLN A 60 -8.89 -14.58 16.31
N TRP A 61 -8.25 -13.72 15.54
CA TRP A 61 -7.66 -14.07 14.25
C TRP A 61 -6.13 -14.23 14.39
N PHE A 62 -5.57 -15.29 13.80
CA PHE A 62 -4.15 -15.61 13.95
C PHE A 62 -3.33 -15.06 12.77
N LYS A 63 -2.57 -13.99 13.02
CA LYS A 63 -1.58 -13.47 12.05
C LYS A 63 -0.45 -14.46 11.83
N SER A 64 -0.04 -15.15 12.90
CA SER A 64 0.89 -16.28 12.86
C SER A 64 0.50 -17.32 13.90
N ALA A 65 0.46 -18.59 13.49
CA ALA A 65 0.22 -19.74 14.36
C ALA A 65 1.20 -20.85 14.00
N GLN A 66 1.89 -21.36 15.00
CA GLN A 66 2.79 -22.50 14.88
C GLN A 66 2.32 -23.60 15.82
N GLY A 67 2.16 -24.80 15.28
CA GLY A 67 1.66 -25.97 16.04
C GLY A 67 0.15 -25.97 16.27
N LEU A 68 -0.57 -25.04 15.66
CA LEU A 68 -2.03 -24.98 15.59
C LEU A 68 -2.43 -24.83 14.12
N ASP A 69 -3.38 -25.64 13.67
CA ASP A 69 -3.96 -25.54 12.33
C ASP A 69 -5.30 -24.78 12.39
N LEU A 70 -5.21 -23.50 12.82
CA LEU A 70 -6.35 -22.63 13.00
C LEU A 70 -6.06 -21.28 12.36
N VAL A 71 -7.05 -20.69 11.71
CA VAL A 71 -7.02 -19.32 11.18
C VAL A 71 -7.64 -18.34 12.17
N GLU A 72 -8.73 -18.76 12.80
CA GLU A 72 -9.48 -17.96 13.77
C GLU A 72 -10.24 -18.87 14.76
N VAL A 73 -10.65 -18.29 15.88
CA VAL A 73 -11.52 -18.91 16.88
C VAL A 73 -12.48 -17.85 17.44
N PRO A 74 -13.70 -18.24 17.88
CA PRO A 74 -14.60 -17.32 18.57
C PRO A 74 -13.91 -16.68 19.79
N ARG A 75 -14.11 -15.38 19.96
CA ARG A 75 -13.43 -14.58 20.99
C ARG A 75 -13.72 -15.08 22.41
N ASP A 76 -14.93 -15.42 22.71
CA ASP A 76 -15.41 -15.90 24.01
C ASP A 76 -14.88 -17.30 24.35
N MET A 77 -14.30 -17.99 23.40
CA MET A 77 -13.71 -19.32 23.57
C MET A 77 -12.19 -19.28 23.79
N THR A 78 -11.60 -18.10 24.12
CA THR A 78 -10.14 -17.94 24.20
C THR A 78 -9.68 -17.36 25.54
N ILE A 79 -8.53 -17.84 26.04
CA ILE A 79 -7.84 -17.24 27.19
C ILE A 79 -7.32 -15.84 26.85
N CYS A 80 -7.03 -15.57 25.56
CA CYS A 80 -6.45 -14.32 25.09
C CYS A 80 -7.37 -13.11 25.34
N GLN A 81 -8.69 -13.30 25.36
CA GLN A 81 -9.62 -12.25 25.78
C GLN A 81 -9.34 -11.76 27.20
N THR A 82 -9.05 -12.67 28.11
CA THR A 82 -8.67 -12.33 29.50
C THR A 82 -7.34 -11.58 29.55
N THR A 83 -6.37 -11.95 28.71
CA THR A 83 -5.10 -11.20 28.58
C THR A 83 -5.34 -9.77 28.13
N ILE A 84 -6.21 -9.56 27.14
CA ILE A 84 -6.63 -8.23 26.66
C ILE A 84 -7.30 -7.44 27.79
N ALA A 85 -8.29 -8.01 28.47
CA ALA A 85 -9.01 -7.34 29.55
C ALA A 85 -8.09 -7.01 30.75
N ARG A 86 -7.14 -7.91 31.04
CA ARG A 86 -6.13 -7.71 32.08
C ARG A 86 -5.25 -6.48 31.84
N SER A 87 -4.95 -6.14 30.61
CA SER A 87 -4.12 -4.97 30.31
C SER A 87 -4.78 -3.65 30.73
N TYR A 88 -6.09 -3.60 30.81
CA TYR A 88 -6.83 -2.45 31.33
C TYR A 88 -6.94 -2.45 32.86
N THR A 89 -7.06 -3.64 33.46
CA THR A 89 -7.26 -3.76 34.90
C THR A 89 -5.96 -3.85 35.69
N ARG A 90 -4.86 -4.29 35.06
CA ARG A 90 -3.53 -4.44 35.65
C ARG A 90 -2.42 -3.97 34.69
N PRO A 91 -2.41 -2.69 34.29
CA PRO A 91 -1.48 -2.17 33.27
C PRO A 91 0.01 -2.33 33.67
N ALA A 92 0.35 -2.31 34.96
CA ALA A 92 1.72 -2.54 35.42
C ALA A 92 2.19 -4.02 35.26
N ASN A 93 1.26 -4.97 35.12
CA ASN A 93 1.57 -6.38 34.88
C ASN A 93 0.47 -6.99 33.98
N PRO A 94 0.48 -6.63 32.67
CA PRO A 94 -0.60 -7.02 31.76
C PRO A 94 -0.51 -8.48 31.30
N MET A 95 0.65 -9.11 31.46
CA MET A 95 0.91 -10.49 31.10
C MET A 95 0.04 -11.45 31.91
N LEU A 96 -0.52 -12.46 31.24
CA LEU A 96 -1.24 -13.56 31.87
C LEU A 96 -0.45 -14.85 31.71
N ILE A 97 -0.16 -15.53 32.85
CA ILE A 97 0.48 -16.84 32.85
C ILE A 97 -0.42 -17.78 33.65
N LEU A 98 -0.71 -18.93 33.06
CA LEU A 98 -1.43 -20.06 33.70
C LEU A 98 -0.53 -21.27 33.63
N THR A 99 -0.10 -21.76 34.80
CA THR A 99 0.72 -22.97 34.92
C THR A 99 -0.04 -24.20 34.47
N ASP A 100 -1.30 -24.29 34.86
CA ASP A 100 -2.28 -25.25 34.34
C ASP A 100 -3.65 -24.57 34.20
N ALA A 101 -4.07 -24.34 32.96
CA ALA A 101 -5.34 -23.69 32.65
C ALA A 101 -6.54 -24.55 33.03
N SER A 102 -6.38 -25.88 33.13
CA SER A 102 -7.47 -26.78 33.51
C SER A 102 -7.81 -26.73 35.00
N GLU A 103 -6.92 -26.20 35.83
CA GLU A 103 -7.17 -26.01 37.27
C GLU A 103 -7.92 -24.68 37.55
N VAL A 104 -8.10 -23.85 36.56
CA VAL A 104 -8.79 -22.57 36.67
C VAL A 104 -10.22 -22.74 36.15
N ALA A 105 -11.20 -22.62 37.03
CA ALA A 105 -12.61 -22.90 36.71
C ALA A 105 -13.14 -22.13 35.51
N GLU A 106 -12.73 -20.87 35.35
CA GLU A 106 -13.13 -20.00 34.25
C GLU A 106 -12.63 -20.47 32.87
N PHE A 107 -11.50 -21.23 32.83
CA PHE A 107 -10.89 -21.71 31.60
C PHE A 107 -11.11 -23.20 31.36
N ALA A 108 -11.29 -24.01 32.41
CA ALA A 108 -11.44 -25.45 32.30
C ALA A 108 -12.56 -25.92 31.36
N SER A 109 -13.60 -25.09 31.21
CA SER A 109 -14.75 -25.35 30.32
C SER A 109 -14.54 -24.87 28.87
N LEU A 110 -13.46 -24.14 28.56
CA LEU A 110 -13.21 -23.66 27.20
C LEU A 110 -12.83 -24.80 26.27
N PRO A 111 -13.30 -24.77 25.02
CA PRO A 111 -12.84 -25.70 23.98
C PRO A 111 -11.31 -25.68 23.85
N GLY A 112 -10.69 -26.85 23.71
CA GLY A 112 -9.23 -26.97 23.60
C GLY A 112 -8.45 -26.92 24.91
N ILE A 113 -9.10 -26.73 26.07
CA ILE A 113 -8.47 -26.82 27.41
C ILE A 113 -8.84 -28.11 28.12
N GLY A 114 -10.09 -28.54 27.97
CA GLY A 114 -10.52 -29.86 28.47
C GLY A 114 -9.99 -31.04 27.65
N GLY A 115 -9.93 -32.24 28.22
CA GLY A 115 -9.49 -33.47 27.55
C GLY A 115 -7.99 -33.78 27.73
N GLU A 116 -7.57 -34.97 27.24
CA GLU A 116 -6.20 -35.48 27.44
C GLU A 116 -5.15 -34.63 26.69
N ASP A 117 -5.44 -34.16 25.50
CA ASP A 117 -4.55 -33.34 24.64
C ASP A 117 -4.81 -31.85 24.78
N GLY A 118 -5.59 -31.41 25.76
CA GLY A 118 -5.94 -30.01 25.97
C GLY A 118 -4.75 -29.15 26.40
N ILE A 119 -4.85 -27.85 26.14
CA ILE A 119 -3.88 -26.85 26.60
C ILE A 119 -3.88 -26.83 28.15
N ARG A 120 -2.70 -26.99 28.71
CA ARG A 120 -2.45 -26.88 30.16
C ARG A 120 -1.75 -25.56 30.48
N PHE A 121 -0.61 -25.35 29.88
CA PHE A 121 0.17 -24.13 30.07
C PHE A 121 -0.22 -23.06 29.06
N TYR A 122 -0.34 -21.82 29.54
CA TYR A 122 -0.55 -20.62 28.72
C TYR A 122 0.31 -19.49 29.28
N ALA A 123 1.04 -18.81 28.41
CA ALA A 123 1.57 -17.46 28.65
C ALA A 123 1.23 -16.54 27.51
N GLY A 124 0.59 -15.41 27.83
CA GLY A 124 0.17 -14.39 26.88
C GLY A 124 0.62 -13.00 27.28
N TYR A 125 1.13 -12.25 26.31
CA TYR A 125 1.51 -10.86 26.46
C TYR A 125 0.68 -10.00 25.49
N PRO A 126 -0.05 -8.97 25.94
CA PRO A 126 -0.85 -8.13 25.06
C PRO A 126 0.04 -7.31 24.12
N LEU A 127 -0.41 -7.19 22.89
CA LEU A 127 0.18 -6.33 21.86
C LEU A 127 -0.69 -5.10 21.68
N TYR A 128 -0.05 -3.95 21.59
CA TYR A 128 -0.72 -2.65 21.57
C TYR A 128 -0.69 -2.05 20.17
N GLY A 129 -1.77 -1.40 19.77
CA GLY A 129 -1.93 -0.67 18.52
C GLY A 129 -2.24 0.80 18.75
N PRO A 130 -2.85 1.47 17.75
CA PRO A 130 -3.17 2.87 17.80
C PRO A 130 -3.86 3.31 19.09
N GLY A 131 -3.42 4.44 19.66
CA GLY A 131 -3.97 4.97 20.90
C GLY A 131 -3.60 4.16 22.16
N GLY A 132 -2.67 3.21 22.07
CA GLY A 132 -2.24 2.36 23.20
C GLY A 132 -3.28 1.30 23.58
N HIS A 133 -4.22 0.99 22.71
CA HIS A 133 -5.21 -0.06 22.93
C HIS A 133 -4.60 -1.47 22.71
N PRO A 134 -4.89 -2.46 23.57
CA PRO A 134 -4.46 -3.83 23.35
C PRO A 134 -5.26 -4.43 22.19
N VAL A 135 -4.60 -4.67 21.06
CA VAL A 135 -5.22 -5.12 19.81
C VAL A 135 -5.06 -6.61 19.56
N GLY A 136 -4.11 -7.24 20.26
CA GLY A 136 -3.78 -8.64 20.06
C GLY A 136 -2.96 -9.21 21.20
N VAL A 137 -2.48 -10.45 21.02
CA VAL A 137 -1.70 -11.16 22.02
C VAL A 137 -0.61 -11.99 21.34
N PHE A 138 0.61 -11.92 21.87
CA PHE A 138 1.65 -12.90 21.63
C PHE A 138 1.52 -14.00 22.68
N CYS A 139 1.48 -15.28 22.27
CA CYS A 139 1.26 -16.40 23.16
C CYS A 139 2.19 -17.58 22.90
N ILE A 140 2.49 -18.32 23.98
CA ILE A 140 3.04 -19.66 23.95
C ILE A 140 2.13 -20.60 24.76
N TYR A 141 2.00 -21.87 24.28
CA TYR A 141 1.11 -22.87 24.88
C TYR A 141 1.80 -24.22 24.95
N ASP A 142 1.39 -25.02 25.96
CA ASP A 142 1.76 -26.42 26.04
C ASP A 142 0.57 -27.28 26.51
N THR A 143 0.58 -28.54 26.12
CA THR A 143 -0.35 -29.57 26.61
C THR A 143 0.06 -30.17 27.98
N ARG A 144 1.16 -29.69 28.55
CA ARG A 144 1.66 -30.05 29.88
C ARG A 144 1.73 -28.80 30.75
N PRO A 145 1.46 -28.95 32.07
CA PRO A 145 1.70 -27.86 33.02
C PRO A 145 3.16 -27.42 33.01
N ARG A 146 3.39 -26.10 33.09
CA ARG A 146 4.72 -25.47 33.10
C ARG A 146 4.79 -24.29 34.03
N THR A 147 6.00 -24.01 34.51
CA THR A 147 6.37 -22.73 35.14
C THR A 147 7.47 -22.07 34.35
N LEU A 148 7.42 -20.76 34.23
CA LEU A 148 8.52 -19.96 33.69
C LEU A 148 9.32 -19.41 34.86
N ASP A 149 10.63 -19.59 34.85
CA ASP A 149 11.52 -18.94 35.81
C ASP A 149 11.75 -17.46 35.45
N ALA A 150 12.60 -16.76 36.22
CA ALA A 150 12.85 -15.33 35.97
C ALA A 150 13.54 -15.08 34.63
N ALA A 151 14.44 -15.96 34.19
CA ALA A 151 15.14 -15.86 32.93
C ALA A 151 14.18 -16.12 31.77
N ASP A 152 13.33 -17.14 31.88
CA ASP A 152 12.27 -17.42 30.88
C ASP A 152 11.31 -16.26 30.75
N LEU A 153 10.93 -15.61 31.84
CA LEU A 153 10.03 -14.44 31.83
C LEU A 153 10.65 -13.24 31.12
N ASP A 154 11.93 -13.01 31.29
CA ASP A 154 12.63 -11.91 30.62
C ASP A 154 12.74 -12.19 29.12
N VAL A 155 13.11 -13.40 28.71
CA VAL A 155 13.11 -13.81 27.31
C VAL A 155 11.70 -13.73 26.70
N PHE A 156 10.65 -14.11 27.45
CA PHE A 156 9.27 -14.02 26.97
C PHE A 156 8.85 -12.58 26.68
N LYS A 157 9.22 -11.63 27.57
CA LYS A 157 8.99 -10.20 27.34
C LYS A 157 9.78 -9.67 26.14
N ASP A 158 11.03 -10.13 25.96
CA ASP A 158 11.85 -9.71 24.81
C ASP A 158 11.24 -10.16 23.46
N VAL A 159 10.74 -11.39 23.39
CA VAL A 159 10.05 -11.90 22.20
C VAL A 159 8.71 -11.18 21.99
N ALA A 160 7.96 -10.91 23.06
CA ALA A 160 6.74 -10.10 22.97
C ALA A 160 7.04 -8.67 22.50
N ALA A 161 8.12 -8.05 22.97
CA ALA A 161 8.57 -6.74 22.50
C ALA A 161 9.01 -6.78 21.03
N TRP A 162 9.56 -7.90 20.56
CA TRP A 162 9.83 -8.06 19.13
C TRP A 162 8.53 -8.12 18.32
N ALA A 163 7.53 -8.90 18.76
CA ALA A 163 6.21 -8.93 18.12
C ALA A 163 5.55 -7.55 18.10
N GLN A 164 5.69 -6.78 19.19
CA GLN A 164 5.20 -5.41 19.29
C GLN A 164 5.87 -4.49 18.26
N ARG A 165 7.19 -4.52 18.13
CA ARG A 165 7.91 -3.72 17.12
C ARG A 165 7.50 -4.05 15.68
N GLU A 166 7.24 -5.33 15.37
CA GLU A 166 6.75 -5.69 14.02
C GLU A 166 5.33 -5.20 13.76
N LEU A 167 4.50 -5.12 14.81
CA LEU A 167 3.16 -4.55 14.71
C LEU A 167 3.22 -3.03 14.49
N GLU A 168 4.04 -2.30 15.24
CA GLU A 168 4.26 -0.85 15.09
C GLU A 168 4.82 -0.51 13.70
N ARG A 169 5.76 -1.29 13.20
CA ARG A 169 6.30 -1.12 11.86
C ARG A 169 5.22 -1.25 10.78
N SER A 170 4.25 -2.17 10.96
CA SER A 170 3.09 -2.27 10.06
C SER A 170 2.24 -1.01 10.10
N GLU A 171 1.98 -0.48 11.29
CA GLU A 171 1.18 0.72 11.49
C GLU A 171 1.81 1.94 10.79
N ASP A 172 3.11 2.16 10.96
CA ASP A 172 3.83 3.27 10.33
C ASP A 172 3.80 3.18 8.80
N LEU A 173 3.99 1.97 8.25
CA LEU A 173 3.88 1.74 6.81
C LEU A 173 2.47 2.00 6.28
N MET A 174 1.44 1.60 7.01
CA MET A 174 0.05 1.84 6.61
C MET A 174 -0.31 3.33 6.67
N ARG A 175 0.16 4.07 7.68
CA ARG A 175 0.01 5.52 7.75
C ARG A 175 0.71 6.22 6.59
N ALA A 176 1.93 5.80 6.24
CA ALA A 176 2.64 6.34 5.10
C ALA A 176 1.90 6.06 3.77
N ALA A 177 1.32 4.87 3.61
CA ALA A 177 0.49 4.51 2.46
C ALA A 177 -0.76 5.40 2.36
N GLU A 178 -1.38 5.72 3.48
CA GLU A 178 -2.55 6.60 3.54
C GLU A 178 -2.19 8.04 3.12
N VAL A 179 -1.06 8.55 3.62
CA VAL A 179 -0.53 9.86 3.22
C VAL A 179 -0.20 9.87 1.72
N GLN A 180 0.50 8.84 1.21
CA GLN A 180 0.83 8.75 -0.21
C GLN A 180 -0.41 8.69 -1.10
N ARG A 181 -1.43 7.90 -0.73
CA ARG A 181 -2.72 7.89 -1.44
C ARG A 181 -3.41 9.25 -1.42
N GLY A 182 -3.32 9.99 -0.34
CA GLY A 182 -3.82 11.36 -0.23
C GLY A 182 -3.08 12.38 -1.10
N LEU A 183 -1.85 12.07 -1.54
CA LEU A 183 -1.12 12.90 -2.51
C LEU A 183 -1.60 12.68 -3.95
N LEU A 184 -2.11 11.51 -4.30
CA LEU A 184 -2.67 11.27 -5.63
C LEU A 184 -3.92 12.14 -5.86
N PRO A 185 -4.31 12.40 -7.11
CA PRO A 185 -5.50 13.17 -7.41
C PRO A 185 -6.75 12.58 -6.74
N ALA A 186 -7.46 13.41 -5.97
CA ALA A 186 -8.68 13.02 -5.25
C ALA A 186 -9.90 13.00 -6.18
N GLY A 187 -9.94 12.08 -7.14
CA GLY A 187 -11.06 11.95 -8.07
C GLY A 187 -10.80 12.61 -9.43
N ASN A 188 -11.85 12.74 -10.23
CA ASN A 188 -11.73 13.21 -11.60
C ASN A 188 -11.68 14.73 -11.67
N LEU A 189 -10.74 15.23 -12.43
CA LEU A 189 -10.73 16.62 -12.83
C LEU A 189 -11.82 16.82 -13.91
N ALA A 190 -12.85 17.61 -13.62
CA ALA A 190 -13.85 17.94 -14.60
C ALA A 190 -13.22 18.85 -15.67
N VAL A 191 -13.11 18.36 -16.90
CA VAL A 191 -12.64 19.10 -18.08
C VAL A 191 -13.67 18.89 -19.17
N ASP A 192 -14.27 19.98 -19.65
CA ASP A 192 -15.35 19.90 -20.63
C ASP A 192 -14.88 19.17 -21.90
N GLY A 193 -15.60 18.15 -22.29
CA GLY A 193 -15.28 17.32 -23.45
C GLY A 193 -14.16 16.30 -23.24
N TYR A 194 -13.68 16.11 -21.99
CA TYR A 194 -12.64 15.12 -21.69
C TYR A 194 -12.96 14.31 -20.44
N ASP A 195 -12.60 13.03 -20.46
CA ASP A 195 -12.52 12.19 -19.28
C ASP A 195 -11.04 11.95 -18.94
N LEU A 196 -10.67 12.19 -17.67
CA LEU A 196 -9.34 11.93 -17.12
C LEU A 196 -9.49 10.90 -16.00
N VAL A 197 -8.87 9.75 -16.18
CA VAL A 197 -8.95 8.64 -15.23
C VAL A 197 -7.57 8.09 -14.95
N GLY A 198 -7.22 7.88 -13.68
CA GLY A 198 -5.96 7.25 -13.30
C GLY A 198 -6.17 6.20 -12.24
N ALA A 199 -5.26 5.23 -12.20
CA ALA A 199 -5.11 4.27 -11.13
C ALA A 199 -3.63 4.08 -10.83
N CYS A 200 -3.29 3.97 -9.55
CA CYS A 200 -1.95 3.67 -9.06
C CYS A 200 -2.10 2.65 -7.92
N ILE A 201 -1.55 1.48 -8.12
CA ILE A 201 -1.59 0.36 -7.18
C ILE A 201 -0.16 -0.01 -6.85
N PRO A 202 0.34 0.33 -5.66
CA PRO A 202 1.70 -0.02 -5.27
C PRO A 202 1.82 -1.53 -5.03
N ALA A 203 2.98 -2.11 -5.39
CA ALA A 203 3.32 -3.52 -5.13
C ALA A 203 3.49 -3.81 -3.64
N TYR A 204 3.89 -2.81 -2.87
CA TYR A 204 4.02 -2.86 -1.40
C TYR A 204 3.05 -1.87 -0.75
N ALA A 205 3.20 -1.64 0.55
CA ALA A 205 2.36 -0.66 1.26
C ALA A 205 2.45 0.74 0.64
N VAL A 206 3.65 1.12 0.17
CA VAL A 206 3.95 2.37 -0.54
C VAL A 206 4.80 2.10 -1.77
N GLY A 207 4.68 2.92 -2.81
CA GLY A 207 5.34 2.74 -4.10
C GLY A 207 6.14 3.95 -4.58
N GLY A 208 6.96 3.73 -5.62
CA GLY A 208 7.71 4.75 -6.33
C GLY A 208 6.89 5.45 -7.41
N ASP A 209 5.83 4.83 -7.85
CA ASP A 209 4.97 5.34 -8.90
C ASP A 209 4.01 6.43 -8.43
N PHE A 210 3.69 7.34 -9.33
CA PHE A 210 2.50 8.18 -9.22
C PHE A 210 1.96 8.58 -10.57
N TYR A 211 0.66 8.89 -10.62
CA TYR A 211 0.08 9.73 -11.64
C TYR A 211 -0.40 11.04 -11.05
N ASP A 212 -0.48 12.09 -11.88
CA ASP A 212 -1.01 13.38 -11.46
C ASP A 212 -1.81 14.05 -12.57
N HIS A 213 -2.79 14.86 -12.17
CA HIS A 213 -3.49 15.77 -13.07
C HIS A 213 -3.98 17.01 -12.30
N TYR A 214 -3.84 18.18 -12.90
CA TYR A 214 -4.30 19.44 -12.33
C TYR A 214 -4.40 20.55 -13.38
N ARG A 215 -5.18 21.58 -13.09
CA ARG A 215 -5.32 22.75 -13.95
C ARG A 215 -4.15 23.74 -13.76
N THR A 216 -3.75 24.35 -14.86
CA THR A 216 -2.92 25.54 -14.95
C THR A 216 -3.66 26.59 -15.80
N ARG A 217 -3.10 27.78 -15.94
CA ARG A 217 -3.68 28.81 -16.86
C ARG A 217 -3.57 28.40 -18.32
N ARG A 218 -2.56 27.60 -18.66
CA ARG A 218 -2.28 27.14 -20.04
C ARG A 218 -3.07 25.88 -20.43
N GLY A 219 -3.76 25.24 -19.49
CA GLY A 219 -4.50 24.01 -19.74
C GLY A 219 -4.47 23.02 -18.57
N VAL A 220 -4.44 21.74 -18.87
CA VAL A 220 -4.45 20.66 -17.90
C VAL A 220 -3.14 19.87 -17.99
N ILE A 221 -2.41 19.83 -16.91
CA ILE A 221 -1.24 18.93 -16.76
C ILE A 221 -1.73 17.52 -16.47
N VAL A 222 -1.10 16.55 -17.09
CA VAL A 222 -1.20 15.12 -16.81
C VAL A 222 0.20 14.52 -16.75
N SER A 223 0.46 13.63 -15.79
CA SER A 223 1.77 13.03 -15.59
C SER A 223 1.67 11.58 -15.14
N VAL A 224 2.60 10.75 -15.59
CA VAL A 224 2.92 9.43 -15.03
C VAL A 224 4.42 9.41 -14.76
N CYS A 225 4.78 8.99 -13.57
CA CYS A 225 6.16 8.88 -13.15
C CYS A 225 6.36 7.51 -12.50
N ASP A 226 7.44 6.86 -12.88
CA ASP A 226 7.90 5.60 -12.33
C ASP A 226 9.34 5.82 -11.82
N LEU A 227 9.51 5.66 -10.51
CA LEU A 227 10.77 5.91 -9.83
C LEU A 227 11.46 4.60 -9.48
N MET A 228 12.71 4.47 -9.87
CA MET A 228 13.54 3.31 -9.59
C MET A 228 13.52 2.91 -8.10
N GLY A 229 13.08 1.67 -7.82
CA GLY A 229 13.07 1.06 -6.50
C GLY A 229 11.71 1.08 -5.84
N LYS A 230 11.61 0.44 -4.68
CA LYS A 230 10.33 0.13 -4.00
C LYS A 230 10.35 0.58 -2.55
N GLY A 231 9.16 0.68 -1.96
CA GLY A 231 8.97 0.97 -0.55
C GLY A 231 9.21 2.43 -0.16
N MET A 232 9.45 2.69 1.13
CA MET A 232 9.43 4.04 1.72
C MET A 232 10.38 5.04 1.05
N GLY A 233 11.60 4.61 0.72
CA GLY A 233 12.59 5.52 0.10
C GLY A 233 12.14 5.98 -1.30
N ALA A 234 11.55 5.09 -2.10
CA ALA A 234 10.99 5.43 -3.39
C ALA A 234 9.77 6.35 -3.23
N ALA A 235 8.87 6.05 -2.29
CA ALA A 235 7.68 6.84 -2.01
C ALA A 235 7.99 8.29 -1.62
N ILE A 236 9.02 8.51 -0.79
CA ILE A 236 9.44 9.86 -0.36
C ILE A 236 9.97 10.65 -1.56
N LEU A 237 10.85 10.05 -2.37
CA LEU A 237 11.42 10.72 -3.54
C LEU A 237 10.35 10.99 -4.61
N ALA A 238 9.41 10.06 -4.83
CA ALA A 238 8.26 10.25 -5.72
C ALA A 238 7.40 11.46 -5.32
N ALA A 239 7.17 11.65 -4.02
CA ALA A 239 6.46 12.83 -3.50
C ALA A 239 7.24 14.13 -3.77
N SER A 240 8.59 14.11 -3.67
CA SER A 240 9.47 15.24 -4.00
C SER A 240 9.40 15.58 -5.50
N VAL A 241 9.53 14.56 -6.37
CA VAL A 241 9.40 14.71 -7.84
C VAL A 241 8.05 15.32 -8.20
N ARG A 242 6.97 14.77 -7.67
CA ARG A 242 5.61 15.30 -7.90
C ARG A 242 5.47 16.76 -7.46
N SER A 243 6.01 17.11 -6.31
CA SER A 243 5.95 18.48 -5.77
C SER A 243 6.75 19.46 -6.65
N ALA A 244 7.96 19.09 -7.08
CA ALA A 244 8.79 19.89 -7.97
C ALA A 244 8.08 20.13 -9.32
N LEU A 245 7.55 19.07 -9.97
CA LEU A 245 6.82 19.18 -11.22
C LEU A 245 5.60 20.11 -11.11
N ARG A 246 4.83 20.02 -10.03
CA ARG A 246 3.70 20.92 -9.79
C ARG A 246 4.16 22.39 -9.63
N GLY A 247 5.28 22.62 -8.96
CA GLY A 247 5.86 23.95 -8.76
C GLY A 247 6.28 24.58 -10.08
N VAL A 248 7.10 23.88 -10.86
CA VAL A 248 7.63 24.40 -12.14
C VAL A 248 6.56 24.52 -13.22
N SER A 249 5.59 23.59 -13.27
CA SER A 249 4.49 23.67 -14.24
C SER A 249 3.56 24.88 -13.98
N ARG A 250 3.38 25.27 -12.72
CA ARG A 250 2.69 26.52 -12.38
C ARG A 250 3.52 27.77 -12.72
N ALA A 251 4.85 27.67 -12.61
CA ALA A 251 5.74 28.76 -13.01
C ALA A 251 5.67 29.03 -14.52
N LEU A 252 5.34 28.03 -15.35
CA LEU A 252 5.07 28.23 -16.77
C LEU A 252 3.95 29.25 -17.05
N ASP A 253 2.97 29.37 -16.15
CA ASP A 253 1.87 30.33 -16.29
C ASP A 253 2.34 31.81 -16.24
N ALA A 254 3.49 32.04 -15.59
CA ALA A 254 4.13 33.38 -15.49
C ALA A 254 5.38 33.51 -16.37
N ALA A 255 5.79 32.44 -17.05
CA ALA A 255 7.00 32.44 -17.87
C ALA A 255 6.82 33.25 -19.18
N THR A 256 7.94 33.63 -19.78
CA THR A 256 8.00 34.34 -21.05
C THR A 256 7.26 33.56 -22.14
N PRO A 257 6.50 34.21 -23.04
CA PRO A 257 5.90 33.55 -24.18
C PRO A 257 6.92 32.74 -24.99
N GLY A 258 6.61 31.48 -25.29
CA GLY A 258 7.52 30.55 -25.97
C GLY A 258 8.28 29.58 -25.05
N THR A 259 8.23 29.79 -23.73
CA THR A 259 8.72 28.76 -22.78
C THR A 259 7.82 27.54 -22.87
N ASP A 260 8.43 26.39 -23.14
CA ASP A 260 7.76 25.11 -23.36
C ASP A 260 7.80 24.18 -22.14
N LEU A 261 7.18 23.01 -22.27
CA LEU A 261 7.12 22.02 -21.19
C LEU A 261 8.50 21.38 -20.89
N ALA A 262 9.41 21.33 -21.90
CA ALA A 262 10.75 20.80 -21.70
C ALA A 262 11.56 21.64 -20.69
N TRP A 263 11.38 22.97 -20.72
CA TRP A 263 11.96 23.86 -19.71
C TRP A 263 11.49 23.48 -18.28
N ALA A 264 10.21 23.18 -18.10
CA ALA A 264 9.67 22.81 -16.79
C ALA A 264 10.28 21.49 -16.29
N VAL A 265 10.41 20.50 -17.18
CA VAL A 265 11.05 19.22 -16.83
C VAL A 265 12.52 19.44 -16.47
N GLY A 266 13.27 20.23 -17.24
CA GLY A 266 14.65 20.60 -16.95
C GLY A 266 14.81 21.32 -15.61
N ALA A 267 13.95 22.29 -15.31
CA ALA A 267 13.96 23.00 -14.04
C ALA A 267 13.66 22.07 -12.83
N ALA A 268 12.73 21.12 -12.99
CA ALA A 268 12.47 20.10 -11.97
C ALA A 268 13.67 19.17 -11.78
N ALA A 269 14.31 18.73 -12.87
CA ALA A 269 15.48 17.88 -12.82
C ALA A 269 16.65 18.57 -12.09
N THR A 270 16.91 19.85 -12.41
CA THR A 270 17.94 20.65 -11.71
C THR A 270 17.65 20.78 -10.21
N GLN A 271 16.39 21.03 -9.84
CA GLN A 271 15.99 21.13 -8.43
C GLN A 271 16.19 19.84 -7.66
N LEU A 272 16.03 18.68 -8.31
CA LEU A 272 16.09 17.35 -7.71
C LEU A 272 17.45 16.65 -7.88
N ALA A 273 18.42 17.26 -8.56
CA ALA A 273 19.69 16.64 -8.91
C ALA A 273 20.43 16.05 -7.69
N ASP A 274 20.58 16.85 -6.62
CA ASP A 274 21.20 16.40 -5.37
C ASP A 274 20.47 15.24 -4.69
N ASP A 275 19.14 15.19 -4.78
CA ASP A 275 18.34 14.14 -4.17
C ASP A 275 18.50 12.83 -4.93
N PHE A 276 18.53 12.89 -6.25
CA PHE A 276 18.81 11.74 -7.11
C PHE A 276 20.22 11.19 -6.91
N ASP A 277 21.23 12.06 -6.89
CA ASP A 277 22.62 11.67 -6.66
C ASP A 277 22.83 10.99 -5.31
N ARG A 278 22.32 11.60 -4.23
CA ARG A 278 22.46 11.04 -2.87
C ARG A 278 21.77 9.72 -2.68
N THR A 279 20.66 9.49 -3.41
CA THR A 279 19.88 8.26 -3.30
C THR A 279 20.29 7.21 -4.32
N ALA A 280 21.15 7.55 -5.29
CA ALA A 280 21.53 6.72 -6.44
C ALA A 280 20.30 6.17 -7.18
N ARG A 281 19.30 7.02 -7.41
CA ARG A 281 18.04 6.67 -8.07
C ARG A 281 17.80 7.54 -9.28
N PHE A 282 16.85 7.14 -10.11
CA PHE A 282 16.35 7.91 -11.25
C PHE A 282 14.84 7.71 -11.38
N ALA A 283 14.19 8.54 -12.17
CA ALA A 283 12.77 8.41 -12.45
C ALA A 283 12.49 8.54 -13.95
N THR A 284 11.67 7.64 -14.49
CA THR A 284 11.08 7.82 -15.80
C THR A 284 9.84 8.71 -15.68
N LEU A 285 9.59 9.58 -16.66
CA LEU A 285 8.51 10.55 -16.58
C LEU A 285 7.86 10.78 -17.95
N PHE A 286 6.55 10.62 -18.01
CA PHE A 286 5.71 11.19 -19.03
C PHE A 286 4.98 12.41 -18.44
N HIS A 287 5.21 13.59 -19.00
CA HIS A 287 4.64 14.86 -18.53
C HIS A 287 4.02 15.62 -19.68
N ALA A 288 2.74 15.94 -19.57
CA ALA A 288 2.01 16.53 -20.69
C ALA A 288 1.07 17.65 -20.27
N LEU A 289 0.88 18.64 -21.16
CA LEU A 289 -0.03 19.76 -21.06
C LEU A 289 -1.09 19.63 -22.15
N LEU A 290 -2.32 19.37 -21.77
CA LEU A 290 -3.48 19.37 -22.64
C LEU A 290 -4.08 20.78 -22.70
N ASP A 291 -4.17 21.33 -23.90
CA ASP A 291 -5.04 22.48 -24.20
C ASP A 291 -6.46 21.94 -24.53
N PRO A 292 -7.44 22.11 -23.64
CA PRO A 292 -8.77 21.53 -23.86
C PRO A 292 -9.57 22.23 -24.99
N GLU A 293 -9.23 23.44 -25.38
CA GLU A 293 -9.93 24.14 -26.45
C GLU A 293 -9.54 23.56 -27.82
N THR A 294 -8.25 23.36 -28.04
CA THR A 294 -7.72 22.88 -29.32
C THR A 294 -7.63 21.35 -29.37
N GLY A 295 -7.45 20.69 -28.23
CA GLY A 295 -7.14 19.25 -28.12
C GLY A 295 -5.68 18.94 -28.39
N ILE A 296 -4.82 19.95 -28.43
CA ILE A 296 -3.37 19.74 -28.56
C ILE A 296 -2.81 19.35 -27.22
N VAL A 297 -2.04 18.27 -27.23
CA VAL A 297 -1.24 17.79 -26.08
C VAL A 297 0.23 18.08 -26.41
N GLU A 298 0.84 19.01 -25.66
CA GLU A 298 2.28 19.17 -25.61
C GLU A 298 2.84 18.21 -24.56
N TYR A 299 3.88 17.42 -24.88
CA TYR A 299 4.41 16.44 -23.95
C TYR A 299 5.93 16.34 -23.98
N VAL A 300 6.49 15.92 -22.86
CA VAL A 300 7.86 15.48 -22.68
C VAL A 300 7.83 14.05 -22.15
N ASP A 301 8.60 13.18 -22.78
CA ASP A 301 8.82 11.81 -22.33
C ASP A 301 10.29 11.66 -21.91
N ALA A 302 10.54 11.77 -20.62
CA ALA A 302 11.87 11.65 -20.02
C ALA A 302 12.19 10.16 -19.71
N GLY A 303 12.49 9.40 -20.76
CA GLY A 303 12.88 7.99 -20.67
C GLY A 303 11.75 7.04 -20.29
N HIS A 304 10.50 7.48 -20.32
CA HIS A 304 9.35 6.66 -19.93
C HIS A 304 8.94 5.66 -21.02
N GLY A 305 8.74 6.13 -22.26
CA GLY A 305 8.51 5.30 -23.43
C GLY A 305 7.21 4.49 -23.46
N LEU A 306 6.34 4.63 -22.46
CA LEU A 306 5.11 3.86 -22.27
C LEU A 306 3.87 4.74 -22.39
N ALA A 307 3.88 5.66 -23.38
CA ALA A 307 2.73 6.48 -23.73
C ALA A 307 2.30 6.27 -25.17
N ALA A 308 0.99 6.26 -25.44
CA ALA A 308 0.43 6.06 -26.75
C ALA A 308 -0.92 6.80 -26.93
N VAL A 309 -1.28 7.12 -28.16
CA VAL A 309 -2.60 7.60 -28.53
C VAL A 309 -3.33 6.52 -29.33
N ARG A 310 -4.48 6.10 -28.84
CA ARG A 310 -5.46 5.31 -29.60
C ARG A 310 -6.41 6.26 -30.31
N LYS A 311 -6.46 6.17 -31.61
CA LYS A 311 -7.38 6.94 -32.45
C LYS A 311 -8.80 6.38 -32.38
N ALA A 312 -9.79 7.19 -32.75
CA ALA A 312 -11.19 6.79 -32.81
C ALA A 312 -11.44 5.60 -33.75
N ASP A 313 -10.61 5.40 -34.76
CA ASP A 313 -10.67 4.26 -35.69
C ASP A 313 -10.00 2.98 -35.14
N GLY A 314 -9.49 3.00 -33.90
CA GLY A 314 -8.80 1.89 -33.24
C GLY A 314 -7.30 1.80 -33.54
N THR A 315 -6.75 2.63 -34.42
CA THR A 315 -5.29 2.65 -34.64
C THR A 315 -4.56 3.18 -33.40
N VAL A 316 -3.41 2.57 -33.08
CA VAL A 316 -2.61 2.96 -31.92
C VAL A 316 -1.27 3.51 -32.39
N ARG A 317 -0.94 4.72 -31.93
CA ARG A 317 0.33 5.40 -32.20
C ARG A 317 1.10 5.58 -30.88
N ARG A 318 2.26 4.96 -30.74
CA ARG A 318 3.19 5.25 -29.64
C ARG A 318 3.71 6.67 -29.74
N LEU A 319 3.84 7.32 -28.61
CA LEU A 319 4.52 8.61 -28.50
C LEU A 319 6.04 8.36 -28.38
N ALA A 320 6.82 9.27 -28.96
CA ALA A 320 8.28 9.14 -28.94
C ALA A 320 8.81 9.50 -27.56
N ALA A 321 9.72 8.67 -27.03
CA ALA A 321 10.57 9.07 -25.93
C ALA A 321 11.58 10.12 -26.41
N CYS A 322 11.79 11.16 -25.60
CA CYS A 322 12.58 12.32 -26.02
C CYS A 322 13.46 12.86 -24.90
N GLY A 323 14.34 12.03 -24.39
CA GLY A 323 15.29 12.39 -23.35
C GLY A 323 15.60 11.23 -22.40
N LEU A 324 16.58 11.45 -21.54
CA LEU A 324 16.97 10.51 -20.47
C LEU A 324 16.02 10.62 -19.29
N PRO A 325 15.90 9.57 -18.45
CA PRO A 325 15.20 9.66 -17.18
C PRO A 325 15.77 10.78 -16.30
N LEU A 326 14.93 11.34 -15.42
CA LEU A 326 15.36 12.32 -14.41
C LEU A 326 16.39 11.67 -13.46
N GLY A 327 17.48 12.36 -13.17
CA GLY A 327 18.55 11.86 -12.28
C GLY A 327 19.61 11.01 -12.97
N VAL A 328 19.51 10.76 -14.30
CA VAL A 328 20.57 10.07 -15.06
C VAL A 328 21.65 11.05 -15.54
N ALA A 329 21.27 12.28 -15.89
CA ALA A 329 22.19 13.34 -16.29
C ALA A 329 21.58 14.70 -15.91
N GLU A 330 22.45 15.72 -15.74
CA GLU A 330 22.00 17.10 -15.47
C GLU A 330 21.19 17.68 -16.64
N ASP A 331 21.65 17.42 -17.88
CA ASP A 331 20.91 17.72 -19.10
C ASP A 331 20.49 16.39 -19.74
N GLY A 332 19.22 16.07 -19.60
CA GLY A 332 18.62 14.86 -20.15
C GLY A 332 18.24 14.96 -21.63
N GLY A 333 18.50 16.10 -22.30
CA GLY A 333 18.16 16.32 -23.70
C GLY A 333 16.65 16.37 -23.96
N TRP A 334 15.86 16.80 -22.99
CA TRP A 334 14.41 16.84 -23.07
C TRP A 334 13.92 17.83 -24.13
N GLN A 335 12.94 17.40 -24.91
CA GLN A 335 12.29 18.20 -25.95
C GLN A 335 10.77 18.09 -25.81
N SER A 336 10.07 19.20 -26.08
CA SER A 336 8.62 19.21 -26.17
C SER A 336 8.15 18.71 -27.52
N HIS A 337 7.23 17.78 -27.54
CA HIS A 337 6.55 17.27 -28.70
C HIS A 337 5.05 17.59 -28.64
N ARG A 338 4.36 17.52 -29.76
CA ARG A 338 2.92 17.79 -29.83
C ARG A 338 2.18 16.68 -30.54
N VAL A 339 1.00 16.36 -30.03
CA VAL A 339 0.03 15.47 -30.65
C VAL A 339 -1.37 16.03 -30.48
N ALA A 340 -2.21 15.91 -31.50
CA ALA A 340 -3.61 16.29 -31.43
C ALA A 340 -4.44 15.08 -30.99
N LEU A 341 -5.31 15.29 -30.01
CA LEU A 341 -6.40 14.40 -29.66
C LEU A 341 -7.66 14.88 -30.36
N GLU A 342 -8.09 14.13 -31.36
CA GLU A 342 -9.38 14.36 -32.06
C GLU A 342 -10.54 13.78 -31.20
N PRO A 343 -11.79 14.19 -31.46
CA PRO A 343 -12.94 13.58 -30.79
C PRO A 343 -12.95 12.03 -30.94
N GLY A 344 -13.02 11.34 -29.82
CA GLY A 344 -12.95 9.87 -29.76
C GLY A 344 -11.55 9.30 -29.57
N ASP A 345 -10.50 10.12 -29.64
CA ASP A 345 -9.13 9.68 -29.33
C ASP A 345 -8.91 9.51 -27.83
N MET A 346 -7.95 8.65 -27.50
CA MET A 346 -7.56 8.35 -26.11
C MET A 346 -6.03 8.35 -26.00
N LEU A 347 -5.49 9.18 -25.12
CA LEU A 347 -4.10 9.14 -24.68
C LEU A 347 -4.01 8.23 -23.46
N VAL A 348 -3.04 7.30 -23.48
CA VAL A 348 -2.74 6.43 -22.36
C VAL A 348 -1.25 6.50 -22.05
N ALA A 349 -0.91 6.62 -20.77
CA ALA A 349 0.43 6.44 -20.23
C ALA A 349 0.37 5.45 -19.05
N CYS A 350 1.34 4.55 -18.94
CA CYS A 350 1.37 3.55 -17.88
C CYS A 350 2.80 3.21 -17.46
N SER A 351 2.99 2.73 -16.22
CA SER A 351 4.27 2.17 -15.78
C SER A 351 4.51 0.76 -16.34
N ASP A 352 5.73 0.25 -16.18
CA ASP A 352 6.12 -1.07 -16.66
C ASP A 352 5.40 -2.20 -15.91
N GLY A 353 5.03 -2.02 -14.63
CA GLY A 353 4.22 -2.99 -13.90
C GLY A 353 2.86 -3.32 -14.54
N VAL A 354 2.32 -2.42 -15.40
CA VAL A 354 1.13 -2.77 -16.22
C VAL A 354 1.50 -3.82 -17.26
N LEU A 355 2.70 -3.78 -17.80
CA LEU A 355 3.16 -4.71 -18.82
C LEU A 355 3.34 -6.11 -18.25
N ASP A 356 3.86 -6.21 -17.03
CA ASP A 356 4.05 -7.47 -16.32
C ASP A 356 2.72 -8.21 -16.07
N LEU A 357 1.61 -7.47 -15.98
CA LEU A 357 0.27 -8.05 -15.83
C LEU A 357 -0.29 -8.65 -17.14
N ILE A 358 0.24 -8.25 -18.30
CA ILE A 358 -0.35 -8.57 -19.60
C ILE A 358 0.49 -9.56 -20.37
N ASP A 359 1.81 -9.51 -20.25
CA ASP A 359 2.74 -10.33 -21.02
C ASP A 359 3.90 -10.88 -20.17
N GLU A 360 3.83 -12.18 -19.84
CA GLU A 360 4.92 -12.89 -19.17
C GLU A 360 6.21 -12.96 -20.00
N SER A 361 6.18 -12.60 -21.29
CA SER A 361 7.33 -12.68 -22.21
C SER A 361 8.20 -11.43 -22.30
N GLY A 362 7.82 -10.32 -21.64
CA GLY A 362 8.67 -9.14 -21.42
C GLY A 362 8.99 -8.29 -22.66
N THR A 363 8.20 -8.35 -23.72
CA THR A 363 8.39 -7.49 -24.92
C THR A 363 7.51 -6.23 -24.85
N ASN A 364 7.94 -5.25 -24.08
CA ASN A 364 7.27 -4.01 -23.70
C ASN A 364 6.49 -3.27 -24.82
N ALA A 365 6.94 -3.32 -26.04
CA ALA A 365 6.33 -2.56 -27.13
C ALA A 365 4.98 -3.11 -27.62
N ARG A 366 4.75 -4.41 -27.50
CA ARG A 366 3.52 -5.06 -27.92
C ARG A 366 2.44 -5.03 -26.85
N ALA A 367 2.81 -5.12 -25.59
CA ALA A 367 1.87 -5.20 -24.48
C ALA A 367 1.01 -3.94 -24.36
N ILE A 368 1.59 -2.74 -24.49
CA ILE A 368 0.80 -1.50 -24.47
C ILE A 368 -0.16 -1.43 -25.67
N LEU A 369 0.28 -1.87 -26.86
CA LEU A 369 -0.56 -1.96 -28.04
C LEU A 369 -1.69 -2.98 -27.83
N GLN A 370 -1.40 -4.07 -27.18
CA GLN A 370 -2.36 -5.12 -26.87
C GLN A 370 -3.37 -4.63 -25.81
N LEU A 371 -2.92 -3.94 -24.76
CA LEU A 371 -3.80 -3.31 -23.77
C LEU A 371 -4.79 -2.36 -24.44
N LEU A 372 -4.32 -1.53 -25.34
CA LEU A 372 -5.12 -0.52 -26.03
C LEU A 372 -6.01 -1.10 -27.13
N SER A 373 -5.63 -2.23 -27.73
CA SER A 373 -6.41 -2.88 -28.80
C SER A 373 -7.44 -3.87 -28.26
N SER A 374 -7.24 -4.40 -27.05
CA SER A 374 -7.94 -5.59 -26.61
C SER A 374 -9.28 -5.37 -25.97
N GLN A 375 -9.83 -4.17 -25.72
CA GLN A 375 -11.20 -4.12 -25.18
C GLN A 375 -11.71 -2.80 -24.59
N ALA A 376 -10.98 -1.71 -24.56
CA ALA A 376 -11.47 -0.55 -23.85
C ALA A 376 -12.59 0.15 -24.60
N GLU A 377 -13.83 -0.11 -24.27
CA GLU A 377 -14.99 0.66 -24.69
C GLU A 377 -14.93 2.12 -24.19
N GLY A 378 -14.03 2.40 -23.21
CA GLY A 378 -13.82 3.74 -22.68
C GLY A 378 -12.72 3.84 -21.62
N PRO A 379 -12.34 5.05 -21.18
CA PRO A 379 -11.24 5.30 -20.26
C PRO A 379 -11.46 4.66 -18.88
N TRP A 380 -12.70 4.63 -18.42
CA TRP A 380 -13.10 4.05 -17.13
C TRP A 380 -12.92 2.54 -17.09
N GLN A 381 -13.32 1.84 -18.15
CA GLN A 381 -13.18 0.39 -18.26
C GLN A 381 -11.71 0.00 -18.31
N LEU A 382 -10.89 0.75 -19.04
CA LEU A 382 -9.45 0.48 -19.13
C LEU A 382 -8.78 0.59 -17.75
N ALA A 383 -9.00 1.71 -17.05
CA ALA A 383 -8.42 1.90 -15.72
C ALA A 383 -8.94 0.87 -14.69
N ALA A 384 -10.24 0.52 -14.76
CA ALA A 384 -10.84 -0.50 -13.91
C ALA A 384 -10.28 -1.90 -14.19
N SER A 385 -10.04 -2.26 -15.46
CA SER A 385 -9.45 -3.54 -15.85
C SER A 385 -8.01 -3.67 -15.35
N VAL A 386 -7.18 -2.64 -15.53
CA VAL A 386 -5.80 -2.60 -15.01
C VAL A 386 -5.81 -2.74 -13.48
N ARG A 387 -6.67 -2.00 -12.80
CA ARG A 387 -6.81 -2.11 -11.34
C ARG A 387 -7.23 -3.51 -10.87
N SER A 388 -8.19 -4.12 -11.56
CA SER A 388 -8.66 -5.48 -11.23
C SER A 388 -7.57 -6.52 -11.43
N MET A 389 -6.82 -6.43 -12.54
CA MET A 389 -5.67 -7.31 -12.80
C MET A 389 -4.60 -7.14 -11.71
N ALA A 390 -4.22 -5.92 -11.36
CA ALA A 390 -3.22 -5.65 -10.32
C ALA A 390 -3.63 -6.22 -8.95
N ILE A 391 -4.89 -6.05 -8.55
CA ILE A 391 -5.39 -6.60 -7.28
C ILE A 391 -5.36 -8.14 -7.29
N SER A 392 -5.67 -8.77 -8.42
CA SER A 392 -5.76 -10.24 -8.52
C SER A 392 -4.39 -10.92 -8.67
N ALA A 393 -3.42 -10.27 -9.33
CA ALA A 393 -2.13 -10.87 -9.66
C ALA A 393 -1.06 -10.68 -8.58
N ALA A 394 -1.28 -9.79 -7.59
CA ALA A 394 -0.26 -9.39 -6.60
C ALA A 394 1.07 -9.01 -7.29
N PRO A 395 1.11 -7.90 -8.02
CA PRO A 395 2.19 -7.56 -8.93
C PRO A 395 3.53 -7.41 -8.20
N LEU A 396 4.62 -7.71 -8.91
CA LEU A 396 5.99 -7.56 -8.38
C LEU A 396 6.48 -6.12 -8.45
N ASP A 397 5.84 -5.26 -9.27
CA ASP A 397 6.12 -3.83 -9.38
C ASP A 397 4.87 -2.97 -9.26
N ASP A 398 5.07 -1.67 -9.03
CA ASP A 398 3.99 -0.70 -8.94
C ASP A 398 3.24 -0.63 -10.27
N VAL A 399 1.91 -0.57 -10.22
CA VAL A 399 1.05 -0.58 -11.40
C VAL A 399 0.35 0.76 -11.50
N THR A 400 0.73 1.57 -12.49
CA THR A 400 0.16 2.90 -12.70
C THR A 400 -0.34 3.07 -14.11
N VAL A 401 -1.54 3.61 -14.28
CA VAL A 401 -2.13 3.97 -15.57
C VAL A 401 -2.84 5.31 -15.47
N LEU A 402 -2.68 6.13 -16.50
CA LEU A 402 -3.41 7.39 -16.70
C LEU A 402 -4.00 7.40 -18.10
N VAL A 403 -5.28 7.71 -18.18
CA VAL A 403 -6.05 7.77 -19.44
C VAL A 403 -6.69 9.14 -19.58
N VAL A 404 -6.51 9.76 -20.73
CA VAL A 404 -7.18 10.99 -21.13
C VAL A 404 -7.93 10.72 -22.43
N SER A 405 -9.24 10.87 -22.44
CA SER A 405 -10.07 10.62 -23.61
C SER A 405 -10.84 11.88 -23.99
N ARG A 406 -10.89 12.21 -25.28
CA ARG A 406 -11.70 13.30 -25.82
C ARG A 406 -13.06 12.75 -26.25
N ALA A 407 -14.15 13.31 -25.73
CA ALA A 407 -15.50 12.86 -26.04
C ALA A 407 -15.86 13.04 -27.50
N HIS A 408 -16.73 12.19 -28.06
CA HIS A 408 -17.22 12.24 -29.46
C HIS A 408 -18.16 13.41 -29.80
N GLY A 409 -18.42 14.33 -28.87
CA GLY A 409 -19.27 15.52 -29.08
C GLY A 409 -19.48 16.25 -27.78
N THR A 410 -19.89 17.50 -27.83
CA THR A 410 -20.24 18.27 -26.62
C THR A 410 -21.31 17.53 -25.83
N ARG A 411 -20.96 17.00 -24.65
CA ARG A 411 -21.98 16.70 -23.66
C ARG A 411 -22.64 18.02 -23.28
N SER A 412 -23.82 18.27 -23.81
CA SER A 412 -24.69 19.33 -23.31
C SER A 412 -24.98 18.96 -21.84
N VAL A 413 -24.43 19.71 -20.90
CA VAL A 413 -24.80 19.63 -19.50
C VAL A 413 -26.26 20.13 -19.42
N ALA A 414 -27.20 19.20 -19.22
CA ALA A 414 -28.58 19.50 -18.88
C ALA A 414 -28.70 19.69 -17.36
#